data_f74e2d76191425dcfa1646b4eb351d90
#
_entry.id   f74e2d76191425dcfa1646b4eb351d90
#
_cell.length_a   1.000
_cell.length_b   1.000
_cell.length_c   1.000
_cell.angle_alpha   90.00
_cell.angle_beta   90.00
_cell.angle_gamma   90.00
#
_symmetry.space_group_name_H-M   'P 1'
#
loop_
_entity.id
_entity.type
_entity.pdbx_description
1 polymer ?
#
loop_
_entity_poly.entity_id
_entity_poly.type
_entity_poly.pdbx_seq_one_letter_code
_entity_poly.pdbx_strand_id
1 'polypeptide(L)'
;MDLRKALLVVGLFLALPVVVAAQEEIKFPVAASSKVLGFAPLWVASGMGFLKREGLDSEVTAIRGTASTMQALVSDSIYVALAANDGAIGLVEKGLEVAMIAGGSKSTHMIMGGKKFKNYEDLRGATIGSSTLTSGTAFLLRRVLQTRGLEYPKDYTLVNVGGTGPAFTALSAGRIDAAILSVPISFRAQAMGFNLIGKVTDTFPNYLLSSFSVRREWAASHRGEVVRFLKAVLQARRWLEENRKAGAEFLAKDLDMKPKLAEQGLDYYLTHRAWEPDLNIDLDGLKTVVEIYAEQSDMKGPIPNPEKYVELSYLKEARKELGW
;
A
#
# COMPACT_ATOMS: atom_id res chain seq x y z
N MET A 1 -36.92 25.95 78.13
CA MET A 1 -35.52 25.53 77.91
C MET A 1 -35.50 24.69 76.64
N ASP A 2 -35.03 25.33 75.53
CA ASP A 2 -35.18 24.86 74.18
C ASP A 2 -34.16 23.75 73.78
N LEU A 3 -34.71 22.67 73.25
CA LEU A 3 -33.88 21.69 72.48
C LEU A 3 -34.12 21.92 70.99
N ARG A 4 -33.12 22.48 70.35
CA ARG A 4 -33.10 22.66 68.91
C ARG A 4 -32.91 21.28 68.22
N LYS A 5 -33.90 20.88 67.41
CA LYS A 5 -33.86 19.73 66.55
C LYS A 5 -33.06 20.12 65.29
N ALA A 6 -31.90 19.52 65.13
CA ALA A 6 -31.14 19.58 63.86
C ALA A 6 -31.66 18.47 62.90
N LEU A 7 -32.28 18.88 61.81
CA LEU A 7 -32.62 17.97 60.69
C LEU A 7 -31.39 17.74 59.84
N LEU A 8 -30.91 16.53 59.82
CA LEU A 8 -29.87 16.06 58.90
C LEU A 8 -30.57 15.62 57.58
N VAL A 9 -30.43 16.42 56.55
CA VAL A 9 -30.85 16.01 55.19
C VAL A 9 -29.75 15.20 54.56
N VAL A 10 -29.92 13.88 54.54
CA VAL A 10 -29.03 12.96 53.81
C VAL A 10 -29.48 12.99 52.34
N GLY A 11 -28.74 13.70 51.50
CA GLY A 11 -28.93 13.68 50.05
C GLY A 11 -28.45 12.35 49.47
N LEU A 12 -29.40 11.50 49.07
CA LEU A 12 -29.12 10.25 48.36
C LEU A 12 -28.80 10.58 46.92
N PHE A 13 -27.50 10.65 46.58
CA PHE A 13 -27.04 10.70 45.18
C PHE A 13 -27.29 9.35 44.50
N LEU A 14 -28.39 9.23 43.74
CA LEU A 14 -28.58 8.11 42.82
C LEU A 14 -27.60 8.25 41.66
N ALA A 15 -26.48 7.53 41.75
CA ALA A 15 -25.58 7.32 40.61
C ALA A 15 -26.31 6.40 39.60
N LEU A 16 -26.87 7.01 38.55
CA LEU A 16 -27.38 6.26 37.41
C LEU A 16 -26.18 5.60 36.71
N PRO A 17 -26.20 4.30 36.47
CA PRO A 17 -25.14 3.66 35.68
C PRO A 17 -25.23 4.22 34.26
N VAL A 18 -24.16 4.87 33.80
CA VAL A 18 -23.99 5.20 32.39
C VAL A 18 -23.80 3.88 31.69
N VAL A 19 -24.86 3.33 31.09
CA VAL A 19 -24.79 2.21 30.18
C VAL A 19 -24.07 2.74 28.93
N VAL A 20 -22.76 2.55 28.88
CA VAL A 20 -22.02 2.69 27.65
C VAL A 20 -22.51 1.55 26.74
N ALA A 21 -23.44 1.85 25.85
CA ALA A 21 -23.84 0.94 24.82
C ALA A 21 -22.58 0.53 24.06
N ALA A 22 -22.20 -0.73 24.13
CA ALA A 22 -21.14 -1.28 23.30
C ALA A 22 -21.57 -1.02 21.84
N GLN A 23 -20.83 -0.18 21.14
CA GLN A 23 -21.10 0.11 19.73
C GLN A 23 -20.91 -1.21 18.99
N GLU A 24 -21.95 -1.71 18.34
CA GLU A 24 -21.92 -2.94 17.58
C GLU A 24 -20.82 -2.81 16.51
N GLU A 25 -19.82 -3.70 16.57
CA GLU A 25 -18.71 -3.69 15.61
C GLU A 25 -19.22 -4.10 14.23
N ILE A 26 -18.97 -3.27 13.22
CA ILE A 26 -19.41 -3.52 11.84
C ILE A 26 -18.38 -4.40 11.15
N LYS A 27 -18.80 -5.55 10.60
CA LYS A 27 -17.93 -6.39 9.77
C LYS A 27 -17.46 -5.62 8.54
N PHE A 28 -16.15 -5.49 8.41
CA PHE A 28 -15.54 -4.68 7.37
C PHE A 28 -14.34 -5.42 6.74
N PRO A 29 -14.56 -6.41 5.86
CA PRO A 29 -13.50 -7.19 5.25
C PRO A 29 -12.63 -6.35 4.31
N VAL A 30 -11.31 -6.43 4.53
CA VAL A 30 -10.29 -5.71 3.77
C VAL A 30 -9.23 -6.67 3.29
N ALA A 31 -8.71 -6.49 2.08
CA ALA A 31 -7.56 -7.25 1.64
C ALA A 31 -6.47 -6.39 1.00
N ALA A 32 -5.23 -6.87 1.16
CA ALA A 32 -4.07 -6.37 0.45
C ALA A 32 -3.53 -7.43 -0.53
N SER A 33 -3.01 -7.01 -1.67
CA SER A 33 -2.51 -7.90 -2.71
C SER A 33 -1.22 -8.65 -2.33
N SER A 34 -0.62 -8.32 -1.19
CA SER A 34 0.53 -9.02 -0.62
C SER A 34 0.80 -8.53 0.80
N LYS A 35 1.47 -9.37 1.61
CA LYS A 35 1.90 -8.98 2.96
C LYS A 35 3.33 -8.44 2.91
N VAL A 36 3.47 -7.14 2.62
CA VAL A 36 4.75 -6.45 2.43
C VAL A 36 4.82 -5.13 3.19
N LEU A 37 6.04 -4.63 3.40
CA LEU A 37 6.27 -3.38 4.12
C LEU A 37 5.59 -2.17 3.44
N GLY A 38 5.47 -2.15 2.12
CA GLY A 38 4.76 -1.08 1.39
C GLY A 38 3.31 -0.86 1.83
N PHE A 39 2.71 -1.84 2.47
CA PHE A 39 1.33 -1.81 2.97
C PHE A 39 1.25 -1.69 4.50
N ALA A 40 2.36 -1.35 5.17
CA ALA A 40 2.46 -1.29 6.63
C ALA A 40 1.39 -0.43 7.33
N PRO A 41 0.96 0.75 6.81
CA PRO A 41 -0.11 1.49 7.46
C PRO A 41 -1.39 0.66 7.66
N LEU A 42 -1.75 -0.20 6.70
CA LEU A 42 -2.91 -1.11 6.82
C LEU A 42 -2.67 -2.22 7.85
N TRP A 43 -1.47 -2.86 7.84
CA TRP A 43 -1.13 -3.90 8.82
C TRP A 43 -1.10 -3.36 10.24
N VAL A 44 -0.59 -2.15 10.43
CA VAL A 44 -0.60 -1.45 11.72
C VAL A 44 -2.02 -1.05 12.13
N ALA A 45 -2.84 -0.56 11.18
CA ALA A 45 -4.24 -0.21 11.45
C ALA A 45 -5.02 -1.41 12.01
N SER A 46 -4.79 -2.60 11.45
CA SER A 46 -5.38 -3.85 11.94
C SER A 46 -4.73 -4.32 13.24
N GLY A 47 -3.42 -4.59 13.22
CA GLY A 47 -2.73 -5.28 14.33
C GLY A 47 -2.58 -4.46 15.60
N MET A 48 -2.58 -3.12 15.51
CA MET A 48 -2.55 -2.21 16.65
C MET A 48 -3.94 -1.72 17.06
N GLY A 49 -5.01 -2.26 16.46
CA GLY A 49 -6.40 -2.02 16.86
C GLY A 49 -6.95 -0.65 16.46
N PHE A 50 -6.37 0.05 15.49
CA PHE A 50 -6.94 1.33 15.01
C PHE A 50 -8.29 1.12 14.33
N LEU A 51 -8.46 0.06 13.53
CA LEU A 51 -9.74 -0.30 12.91
C LEU A 51 -10.81 -0.58 13.97
N LYS A 52 -10.46 -1.35 15.00
CA LYS A 52 -11.38 -1.64 16.11
C LYS A 52 -11.82 -0.39 16.87
N ARG A 53 -10.90 0.57 17.12
CA ARG A 53 -11.24 1.85 17.76
C ARG A 53 -12.20 2.70 16.95
N GLU A 54 -12.21 2.54 15.64
CA GLU A 54 -13.20 3.17 14.75
C GLU A 54 -14.49 2.34 14.60
N GLY A 55 -14.68 1.27 15.40
CA GLY A 55 -15.87 0.43 15.39
C GLY A 55 -15.96 -0.53 14.21
N LEU A 56 -14.82 -0.85 13.59
CA LEU A 56 -14.75 -1.79 12.46
C LEU A 56 -14.17 -3.13 12.92
N ASP A 57 -14.99 -4.19 12.85
CA ASP A 57 -14.55 -5.57 12.96
C ASP A 57 -13.97 -5.99 11.61
N SER A 58 -12.67 -5.72 11.42
CA SER A 58 -11.99 -5.91 10.14
C SER A 58 -10.93 -6.98 10.26
N GLU A 59 -11.16 -8.10 9.58
CA GLU A 59 -10.12 -9.05 9.26
C GLU A 59 -9.39 -8.57 8.00
N VAL A 60 -8.14 -8.14 8.16
CA VAL A 60 -7.29 -7.74 7.04
C VAL A 60 -6.53 -8.94 6.52
N THR A 61 -6.85 -9.39 5.32
CA THR A 61 -6.24 -10.57 4.68
C THR A 61 -5.24 -10.19 3.60
N ALA A 62 -4.29 -11.09 3.32
CA ALA A 62 -3.40 -10.97 2.18
C ALA A 62 -3.83 -11.94 1.07
N ILE A 63 -4.40 -11.41 -0.02
CA ILE A 63 -4.75 -12.17 -1.22
C ILE A 63 -3.61 -12.04 -2.22
N ARG A 64 -2.99 -13.16 -2.58
CA ARG A 64 -1.82 -13.12 -3.46
C ARG A 64 -2.15 -12.57 -4.86
N GLY A 65 -1.60 -11.41 -5.17
CA GLY A 65 -1.65 -10.76 -6.49
C GLY A 65 -2.79 -9.75 -6.64
N THR A 66 -2.51 -8.70 -7.43
CA THR A 66 -3.45 -7.61 -7.71
C THR A 66 -4.75 -8.11 -8.34
N ALA A 67 -4.67 -8.98 -9.35
CA ALA A 67 -5.85 -9.48 -10.06
C ALA A 67 -6.84 -10.19 -9.13
N SER A 68 -6.35 -11.11 -8.28
CA SER A 68 -7.19 -11.85 -7.32
C SER A 68 -7.78 -10.93 -6.25
N THR A 69 -7.02 -9.93 -5.77
CA THR A 69 -7.51 -8.95 -4.80
C THR A 69 -8.62 -8.07 -5.40
N MET A 70 -8.42 -7.61 -6.64
CA MET A 70 -9.43 -6.82 -7.35
C MET A 70 -10.67 -7.66 -7.72
N GLN A 71 -10.50 -8.94 -8.00
CA GLN A 71 -11.64 -9.85 -8.20
C GLN A 71 -12.46 -10.01 -6.91
N ALA A 72 -11.80 -10.13 -5.73
CA ALA A 72 -12.49 -10.19 -4.44
C ALA A 72 -13.25 -8.87 -4.15
N LEU A 73 -12.73 -7.72 -4.56
CA LEU A 73 -13.41 -6.43 -4.45
C LEU A 73 -14.68 -6.38 -5.32
N VAL A 74 -14.59 -6.82 -6.56
CA VAL A 74 -15.73 -6.82 -7.50
C VAL A 74 -16.82 -7.81 -7.10
N SER A 75 -16.44 -8.92 -6.46
CA SER A 75 -17.39 -9.95 -5.99
C SER A 75 -17.96 -9.72 -4.60
N ASP A 76 -17.74 -8.55 -3.98
CA ASP A 76 -18.17 -8.21 -2.62
C ASP A 76 -17.58 -9.08 -1.50
N SER A 77 -16.57 -9.89 -1.79
CA SER A 77 -15.86 -10.67 -0.76
C SER A 77 -15.04 -9.78 0.18
N ILE A 78 -14.65 -8.60 -0.30
CA ILE A 78 -14.01 -7.52 0.47
C ILE A 78 -14.60 -6.17 0.07
N TYR A 79 -14.53 -5.19 0.97
CA TYR A 79 -15.04 -3.84 0.73
C TYR A 79 -13.95 -2.85 0.32
N VAL A 80 -12.73 -3.08 0.80
CA VAL A 80 -11.56 -2.27 0.42
C VAL A 80 -10.44 -3.18 -0.03
N ALA A 81 -9.84 -2.86 -1.16
CA ALA A 81 -8.65 -3.50 -1.70
C ALA A 81 -7.45 -2.56 -1.62
N LEU A 82 -6.31 -3.00 -1.06
CA LEU A 82 -5.02 -2.33 -1.20
C LEU A 82 -4.18 -3.11 -2.21
N ALA A 83 -4.04 -2.57 -3.40
CA ALA A 83 -3.39 -3.25 -4.51
C ALA A 83 -2.65 -2.27 -5.45
N ALA A 84 -1.89 -2.79 -6.39
CA ALA A 84 -1.27 -1.97 -7.42
C ALA A 84 -2.34 -1.31 -8.32
N ASN A 85 -2.09 -0.07 -8.71
CA ASN A 85 -3.06 0.79 -9.38
C ASN A 85 -3.48 0.30 -10.77
N ASP A 86 -2.62 -0.45 -11.47
CA ASP A 86 -2.95 -1.11 -12.74
C ASP A 86 -4.21 -1.99 -12.65
N GLY A 87 -4.44 -2.61 -11.48
CA GLY A 87 -5.65 -3.39 -11.24
C GLY A 87 -6.92 -2.56 -11.24
N ALA A 88 -6.95 -1.45 -10.51
CA ALA A 88 -8.10 -0.55 -10.46
C ALA A 88 -8.34 0.14 -11.81
N ILE A 89 -7.26 0.63 -12.45
CA ILE A 89 -7.33 1.22 -13.79
C ILE A 89 -7.95 0.21 -14.78
N GLY A 90 -7.43 -1.04 -14.78
CA GLY A 90 -7.92 -2.08 -15.67
C GLY A 90 -9.39 -2.46 -15.48
N LEU A 91 -9.92 -2.37 -14.26
CA LEU A 91 -11.35 -2.58 -13.99
C LEU A 91 -12.19 -1.41 -14.52
N VAL A 92 -11.76 -0.18 -14.26
CA VAL A 92 -12.47 1.02 -14.73
C VAL A 92 -12.51 1.07 -16.27
N GLU A 93 -11.40 0.72 -16.94
CA GLU A 93 -11.36 0.65 -18.41
C GLU A 93 -12.22 -0.48 -18.99
N LYS A 94 -12.58 -1.47 -18.19
CA LYS A 94 -13.58 -2.51 -18.53
C LYS A 94 -15.02 -2.11 -18.18
N GLY A 95 -15.23 -0.87 -17.75
CA GLY A 95 -16.57 -0.35 -17.40
C GLY A 95 -17.05 -0.69 -15.99
N LEU A 96 -16.16 -1.14 -15.09
CA LEU A 96 -16.53 -1.41 -13.72
C LEU A 96 -16.40 -0.16 -12.84
N GLU A 97 -17.38 0.06 -11.97
CA GLU A 97 -17.47 1.22 -11.09
C GLU A 97 -16.59 1.08 -9.84
N VAL A 98 -15.28 1.19 -10.02
CA VAL A 98 -14.25 1.18 -8.97
C VAL A 98 -13.63 2.57 -8.84
N ALA A 99 -13.21 2.94 -7.63
CA ALA A 99 -12.46 4.17 -7.37
C ALA A 99 -11.33 3.95 -6.38
N MET A 100 -10.22 4.62 -6.60
CA MET A 100 -9.16 4.80 -5.62
C MET A 100 -9.55 5.91 -4.66
N ILE A 101 -9.57 5.63 -3.35
CA ILE A 101 -10.03 6.55 -2.30
C ILE A 101 -8.92 7.15 -1.45
N ALA A 102 -7.74 6.52 -1.48
CA ALA A 102 -6.54 7.00 -0.80
C ALA A 102 -5.29 6.36 -1.39
N GLY A 103 -4.15 7.04 -1.30
CA GLY A 103 -2.86 6.51 -1.70
C GLY A 103 -2.37 5.41 -0.75
N GLY A 104 -1.79 4.36 -1.30
CA GLY A 104 -1.11 3.31 -0.55
C GLY A 104 0.38 3.65 -0.40
N SER A 105 1.16 3.39 -1.45
CA SER A 105 2.59 3.70 -1.44
C SER A 105 3.10 4.11 -2.82
N LYS A 106 4.13 4.95 -2.83
CA LYS A 106 4.98 5.17 -4.00
C LYS A 106 5.91 3.96 -4.21
N SER A 107 6.46 3.87 -5.40
CA SER A 107 7.42 2.81 -5.71
C SER A 107 8.72 2.98 -4.92
N THR A 108 9.15 1.91 -4.27
CA THR A 108 10.46 1.81 -3.60
C THR A 108 11.36 0.78 -4.28
N HIS A 109 11.04 0.46 -5.54
CA HIS A 109 11.74 -0.58 -6.27
C HIS A 109 13.13 -0.12 -6.72
N MET A 110 14.06 -1.07 -6.64
CA MET A 110 15.45 -0.95 -7.08
C MET A 110 15.77 -2.10 -8.04
N ILE A 111 16.51 -1.80 -9.08
CA ILE A 111 17.03 -2.80 -10.01
C ILE A 111 18.37 -3.28 -9.44
N MET A 112 18.40 -4.55 -9.06
CA MET A 112 19.56 -5.19 -8.44
C MET A 112 20.19 -6.15 -9.43
N GLY A 113 21.49 -6.00 -9.68
CA GLY A 113 22.26 -6.87 -10.54
C GLY A 113 23.15 -7.86 -9.78
N GLY A 114 23.40 -9.01 -10.37
CA GLY A 114 24.48 -9.91 -9.94
C GLY A 114 25.84 -9.21 -9.99
N LYS A 115 26.88 -9.83 -9.40
CA LYS A 115 28.19 -9.17 -9.21
C LYS A 115 28.83 -8.58 -10.47
N LYS A 116 28.55 -9.16 -11.65
CA LYS A 116 29.09 -8.67 -12.94
C LYS A 116 28.26 -7.54 -13.57
N PHE A 117 27.01 -7.32 -13.12
CA PHE A 117 26.11 -6.30 -13.65
C PHE A 117 26.14 -5.06 -12.75
N LYS A 118 26.81 -3.99 -13.18
CA LYS A 118 27.07 -2.79 -12.35
C LYS A 118 26.28 -1.57 -12.79
N ASN A 119 25.85 -1.55 -14.04
CA ASN A 119 25.14 -0.42 -14.66
C ASN A 119 24.06 -0.95 -15.61
N TYR A 120 23.31 -0.05 -16.25
CA TYR A 120 22.23 -0.41 -17.17
C TYR A 120 22.74 -1.08 -18.44
N GLU A 121 23.89 -0.67 -18.96
CA GLU A 121 24.49 -1.24 -20.19
C GLU A 121 24.84 -2.71 -20.03
N ASP A 122 25.25 -3.12 -18.83
CA ASP A 122 25.57 -4.52 -18.52
C ASP A 122 24.33 -5.43 -18.62
N LEU A 123 23.12 -4.86 -18.60
CA LEU A 123 21.88 -5.63 -18.71
C LEU A 123 21.56 -6.12 -20.13
N ARG A 124 22.35 -5.75 -21.14
CA ARG A 124 22.18 -6.31 -22.50
C ARG A 124 22.44 -7.81 -22.49
N GLY A 125 21.46 -8.55 -23.00
CA GLY A 125 21.46 -10.01 -22.98
C GLY A 125 21.13 -10.64 -21.62
N ALA A 126 20.87 -9.85 -20.58
CA ALA A 126 20.59 -10.36 -19.25
C ALA A 126 19.20 -10.98 -19.13
N THR A 127 19.08 -11.95 -18.22
CA THR A 127 17.81 -12.49 -17.75
C THR A 127 17.39 -11.76 -16.48
N ILE A 128 16.29 -11.00 -16.54
CA ILE A 128 15.81 -10.15 -15.45
C ILE A 128 14.54 -10.74 -14.86
N GLY A 129 14.51 -10.90 -13.53
CA GLY A 129 13.34 -11.40 -12.82
C GLY A 129 12.32 -10.32 -12.49
N SER A 130 11.05 -10.59 -12.75
CA SER A 130 9.90 -9.76 -12.35
C SER A 130 8.79 -10.63 -11.78
N SER A 131 7.76 -9.99 -11.19
CA SER A 131 6.65 -10.72 -10.54
C SER A 131 5.85 -11.57 -11.52
N THR A 132 5.28 -10.95 -12.54
CA THR A 132 4.71 -11.58 -13.75
C THR A 132 5.05 -10.71 -14.95
N LEU A 133 4.95 -11.25 -16.16
CA LEU A 133 5.30 -10.48 -17.37
C LEU A 133 4.30 -9.36 -17.70
N THR A 134 3.10 -9.43 -17.14
CA THR A 134 1.99 -8.49 -17.35
C THR A 134 1.63 -7.70 -16.09
N SER A 135 2.46 -7.72 -15.04
CA SER A 135 2.22 -6.92 -13.84
C SER A 135 2.67 -5.48 -14.02
N GLY A 136 2.06 -4.56 -13.26
CA GLY A 136 2.47 -3.16 -13.22
C GLY A 136 3.97 -2.99 -12.89
N THR A 137 4.54 -3.88 -12.05
CA THR A 137 5.99 -3.88 -11.78
C THR A 137 6.83 -4.26 -13.00
N ALA A 138 6.38 -5.22 -13.82
CA ALA A 138 7.06 -5.58 -15.07
C ALA A 138 6.98 -4.45 -16.10
N PHE A 139 5.81 -3.80 -16.18
CA PHE A 139 5.61 -2.63 -17.05
C PHE A 139 6.51 -1.48 -16.63
N LEU A 140 6.54 -1.17 -15.34
CA LEU A 140 7.40 -0.14 -14.78
C LEU A 140 8.89 -0.43 -15.06
N LEU A 141 9.34 -1.67 -14.86
CA LEU A 141 10.71 -2.09 -15.16
C LEU A 141 11.06 -1.88 -16.64
N ARG A 142 10.18 -2.33 -17.56
CA ARG A 142 10.37 -2.11 -18.99
C ARG A 142 10.49 -0.63 -19.33
N ARG A 143 9.63 0.19 -18.76
CA ARG A 143 9.63 1.63 -19.00
C ARG A 143 10.91 2.30 -18.46
N VAL A 144 11.40 1.92 -17.28
CA VAL A 144 12.70 2.38 -16.75
C VAL A 144 13.83 1.98 -17.68
N LEU A 145 13.89 0.73 -18.12
CA LEU A 145 14.95 0.23 -18.99
C LEU A 145 14.90 0.90 -20.38
N GLN A 146 13.70 1.15 -20.91
CA GLN A 146 13.51 1.86 -22.17
C GLN A 146 14.09 3.29 -22.13
N THR A 147 13.93 4.02 -21.01
CA THR A 147 14.56 5.35 -20.84
C THR A 147 16.09 5.30 -20.80
N ARG A 148 16.67 4.11 -20.68
CA ARG A 148 18.11 3.83 -20.71
C ARG A 148 18.57 3.19 -22.03
N GLY A 149 17.70 3.17 -23.05
CA GLY A 149 18.02 2.62 -24.38
C GLY A 149 18.05 1.09 -24.42
N LEU A 150 17.34 0.41 -23.49
CA LEU A 150 17.19 -1.04 -23.45
C LEU A 150 15.75 -1.43 -23.75
N GLU A 151 15.53 -2.14 -24.85
CA GLU A 151 14.21 -2.51 -25.32
C GLU A 151 13.90 -3.99 -25.12
N TYR A 152 12.71 -4.28 -24.60
CA TYR A 152 12.17 -5.63 -24.46
C TYR A 152 11.45 -6.05 -25.74
N PRO A 153 11.60 -7.28 -26.23
CA PRO A 153 12.49 -8.35 -25.75
C PRO A 153 13.87 -8.35 -26.43
N LYS A 154 14.21 -7.32 -27.17
CA LYS A 154 15.40 -7.25 -28.04
C LYS A 154 16.70 -7.29 -27.23
N ASP A 155 16.79 -6.48 -26.16
CA ASP A 155 18.03 -6.22 -25.45
C ASP A 155 18.17 -7.04 -24.16
N TYR A 156 17.08 -7.64 -23.64
CA TYR A 156 17.06 -8.47 -22.44
C TYR A 156 15.85 -9.40 -22.40
N THR A 157 15.92 -10.41 -21.53
CA THR A 157 14.82 -11.36 -21.29
C THR A 157 14.16 -11.08 -19.93
N LEU A 158 12.83 -11.04 -19.88
CA LEU A 158 12.09 -11.05 -18.62
C LEU A 158 11.58 -12.44 -18.29
N VAL A 159 11.72 -12.83 -17.02
CA VAL A 159 11.20 -14.10 -16.52
C VAL A 159 10.27 -13.87 -15.32
N ASN A 160 9.20 -14.67 -15.27
CA ASN A 160 8.29 -14.69 -14.13
C ASN A 160 8.95 -15.47 -12.97
N VAL A 161 9.22 -14.77 -11.88
CA VAL A 161 9.81 -15.37 -10.67
C VAL A 161 8.92 -15.24 -9.44
N GLY A 162 7.76 -14.61 -9.62
CA GLY A 162 6.87 -14.30 -8.50
C GLY A 162 7.23 -13.08 -7.70
N GLY A 163 6.86 -12.40 -6.89
CA GLY A 163 7.17 -11.13 -6.20
C GLY A 163 8.62 -10.99 -5.73
N THR A 164 8.90 -9.95 -4.99
CA THR A 164 10.25 -9.53 -4.55
C THR A 164 11.03 -10.62 -3.81
N GLY A 165 10.39 -11.41 -2.94
CA GLY A 165 11.06 -12.48 -2.19
C GLY A 165 11.58 -13.60 -3.09
N PRO A 166 10.75 -14.25 -3.91
CA PRO A 166 11.17 -15.21 -4.91
C PRO A 166 12.19 -14.65 -5.92
N ALA A 167 12.05 -13.40 -6.35
CA ALA A 167 13.00 -12.73 -7.24
C ALA A 167 14.39 -12.61 -6.59
N PHE A 168 14.43 -12.21 -5.32
CA PHE A 168 15.69 -12.18 -4.56
C PHE A 168 16.31 -13.58 -4.41
N THR A 169 15.50 -14.61 -4.17
CA THR A 169 15.98 -16.00 -4.09
C THR A 169 16.58 -16.47 -5.42
N ALA A 170 15.91 -16.18 -6.54
CA ALA A 170 16.40 -16.52 -7.86
C ALA A 170 17.72 -15.80 -8.21
N LEU A 171 17.81 -14.50 -7.88
CA LEU A 171 19.03 -13.70 -8.04
C LEU A 171 20.17 -14.24 -7.18
N SER A 172 19.89 -14.56 -5.91
CA SER A 172 20.89 -15.10 -4.97
C SER A 172 21.41 -16.48 -5.40
N ALA A 173 20.58 -17.27 -6.05
CA ALA A 173 20.95 -18.58 -6.61
C ALA A 173 21.62 -18.49 -7.99
N GLY A 174 21.80 -17.31 -8.56
CA GLY A 174 22.37 -17.11 -9.90
C GLY A 174 21.48 -17.64 -11.04
N ARG A 175 20.17 -17.84 -10.79
CA ARG A 175 19.23 -18.30 -11.83
C ARG A 175 18.77 -17.17 -12.75
N ILE A 176 18.94 -15.94 -12.31
CA ILE A 176 18.70 -14.71 -13.04
C ILE A 176 19.85 -13.74 -12.81
N ASP A 177 20.09 -12.87 -13.76
CA ASP A 177 21.20 -11.92 -13.78
C ASP A 177 20.90 -10.65 -13.00
N ALA A 178 19.64 -10.20 -13.02
CA ALA A 178 19.15 -9.04 -12.31
C ALA A 178 17.70 -9.24 -11.88
N ALA A 179 17.23 -8.40 -10.94
CA ALA A 179 15.85 -8.40 -10.47
C ALA A 179 15.41 -7.01 -10.07
N ILE A 180 14.11 -6.73 -10.22
CA ILE A 180 13.49 -5.57 -9.59
C ILE A 180 12.99 -5.96 -8.20
N LEU A 181 13.56 -5.34 -7.16
CA LEU A 181 13.32 -5.66 -5.75
C LEU A 181 12.83 -4.43 -4.99
N SER A 182 11.80 -4.57 -4.18
CA SER A 182 11.35 -3.49 -3.30
C SER A 182 12.16 -3.45 -1.99
N VAL A 183 12.16 -2.29 -1.33
CA VAL A 183 12.66 -2.13 0.04
C VAL A 183 11.77 -2.94 1.00
N PRO A 184 12.38 -3.66 1.98
CA PRO A 184 13.78 -3.70 2.37
C PRO A 184 14.59 -4.85 1.74
N ILE A 185 14.00 -5.66 0.88
CA ILE A 185 14.70 -6.82 0.28
C ILE A 185 15.87 -6.37 -0.63
N SER A 186 15.74 -5.23 -1.29
CA SER A 186 16.85 -4.60 -2.03
C SER A 186 18.05 -4.30 -1.14
N PHE A 187 17.84 -3.85 0.10
CA PHE A 187 18.93 -3.63 1.07
C PHE A 187 19.61 -4.93 1.49
N ARG A 188 18.80 -6.00 1.64
CA ARG A 188 19.37 -7.32 1.90
C ARG A 188 20.24 -7.80 0.73
N ALA A 189 19.81 -7.55 -0.50
CA ALA A 189 20.60 -7.86 -1.68
C ALA A 189 21.93 -7.09 -1.70
N GLN A 190 21.90 -5.76 -1.45
CA GLN A 190 23.10 -4.94 -1.35
C GLN A 190 24.05 -5.44 -0.25
N ALA A 191 23.54 -5.80 0.92
CA ALA A 191 24.34 -6.34 2.02
C ALA A 191 25.03 -7.69 1.67
N MET A 192 24.50 -8.43 0.68
CA MET A 192 25.08 -9.66 0.16
C MET A 192 26.03 -9.43 -1.04
N GLY A 193 26.29 -8.16 -1.39
CA GLY A 193 27.22 -7.78 -2.46
C GLY A 193 26.63 -7.80 -3.88
N PHE A 194 25.29 -7.75 -3.99
CA PHE A 194 24.62 -7.47 -5.27
C PHE A 194 24.68 -5.97 -5.56
N ASN A 195 24.84 -5.63 -6.84
CA ASN A 195 24.97 -4.22 -7.25
C ASN A 195 23.61 -3.54 -7.37
N LEU A 196 23.51 -2.32 -6.86
CA LEU A 196 22.42 -1.41 -7.20
C LEU A 196 22.71 -0.82 -8.59
N ILE A 197 21.89 -1.19 -9.58
CA ILE A 197 21.97 -0.66 -10.94
C ILE A 197 21.25 0.69 -11.03
N GLY A 198 20.08 0.80 -10.41
CA GLY A 198 19.33 2.05 -10.34
C GLY A 198 18.05 1.90 -9.52
N LYS A 199 17.46 3.04 -9.20
CA LYS A 199 16.17 3.10 -8.50
C LYS A 199 15.08 3.52 -9.49
N VAL A 200 13.89 2.99 -9.31
CA VAL A 200 12.72 3.45 -10.09
C VAL A 200 12.49 4.95 -9.89
N THR A 201 12.72 5.44 -8.67
CA THR A 201 12.56 6.85 -8.31
C THR A 201 13.53 7.81 -9.02
N ASP A 202 14.64 7.30 -9.58
CA ASP A 202 15.57 8.11 -10.37
C ASP A 202 14.96 8.48 -11.75
N THR A 203 13.95 7.73 -12.21
CA THR A 203 13.24 7.99 -13.47
C THR A 203 11.82 8.48 -13.21
N PHE A 204 11.13 7.93 -12.23
CA PHE A 204 9.73 8.23 -11.88
C PHE A 204 9.61 8.50 -10.36
N PRO A 205 9.98 9.69 -9.88
CA PRO A 205 10.08 9.99 -8.45
C PRO A 205 8.75 9.88 -7.70
N ASN A 206 7.64 10.16 -8.36
CA ASN A 206 6.30 10.17 -7.76
C ASN A 206 5.41 8.99 -8.23
N TYR A 207 6.00 7.95 -8.83
CA TYR A 207 5.21 6.81 -9.30
C TYR A 207 4.36 6.21 -8.18
N LEU A 208 3.05 6.43 -8.21
CA LEU A 208 2.11 5.88 -7.25
C LEU A 208 1.90 4.39 -7.55
N LEU A 209 2.52 3.53 -6.73
CA LEU A 209 2.49 2.08 -6.98
C LEU A 209 1.13 1.47 -6.62
N SER A 210 0.56 1.89 -5.49
CA SER A 210 -0.65 1.29 -4.93
C SER A 210 -1.60 2.31 -4.34
N SER A 211 -2.87 1.94 -4.24
CA SER A 211 -3.92 2.71 -3.57
C SER A 211 -4.94 1.81 -2.90
N PHE A 212 -5.72 2.40 -2.01
CA PHE A 212 -6.94 1.83 -1.47
C PHE A 212 -8.07 2.05 -2.45
N SER A 213 -8.72 0.97 -2.87
CA SER A 213 -9.80 1.00 -3.86
C SER A 213 -11.08 0.40 -3.29
N VAL A 214 -12.22 0.94 -3.74
CA VAL A 214 -13.57 0.52 -3.37
C VAL A 214 -14.45 0.42 -4.60
N ARG A 215 -15.58 -0.29 -4.51
CA ARG A 215 -16.67 -0.14 -5.48
C ARG A 215 -17.42 1.17 -5.18
N ARG A 216 -17.65 2.00 -6.20
CA ARG A 216 -18.25 3.34 -6.05
C ARG A 216 -19.64 3.29 -5.42
N GLU A 217 -20.52 2.42 -5.91
CA GLU A 217 -21.89 2.28 -5.42
C GLU A 217 -21.93 1.84 -3.96
N TRP A 218 -21.15 0.81 -3.62
CA TRP A 218 -21.05 0.33 -2.24
C TRP A 218 -20.52 1.42 -1.31
N ALA A 219 -19.45 2.10 -1.68
CA ALA A 219 -18.85 3.16 -0.87
C ALA A 219 -19.79 4.37 -0.67
N ALA A 220 -20.60 4.70 -1.68
CA ALA A 220 -21.59 5.78 -1.57
C ALA A 220 -22.67 5.45 -0.52
N SER A 221 -23.14 4.20 -0.46
CA SER A 221 -24.14 3.75 0.53
C SER A 221 -23.55 3.45 1.92
N HIS A 222 -22.20 3.29 2.03
CA HIS A 222 -21.49 2.99 3.28
C HIS A 222 -20.43 4.05 3.61
N ARG A 223 -20.76 5.31 3.32
CA ARG A 223 -19.83 6.44 3.45
C ARG A 223 -19.18 6.53 4.82
N GLY A 224 -19.96 6.37 5.89
CA GLY A 224 -19.47 6.46 7.26
C GLY A 224 -18.43 5.39 7.59
N GLU A 225 -18.61 4.17 7.09
CA GLU A 225 -17.68 3.06 7.27
C GLU A 225 -16.36 3.31 6.51
N VAL A 226 -16.45 3.80 5.28
CA VAL A 226 -15.27 4.15 4.47
C VAL A 226 -14.47 5.27 5.15
N VAL A 227 -15.14 6.31 5.67
CA VAL A 227 -14.48 7.42 6.40
C VAL A 227 -13.80 6.90 7.65
N ARG A 228 -14.46 6.06 8.47
CA ARG A 228 -13.85 5.42 9.66
C ARG A 228 -12.65 4.57 9.33
N PHE A 229 -12.72 3.78 8.23
CA PHE A 229 -11.58 3.01 7.74
C PHE A 229 -10.39 3.91 7.42
N LEU A 230 -10.61 4.98 6.67
CA LEU A 230 -9.54 5.92 6.30
C LEU A 230 -8.96 6.63 7.52
N LYS A 231 -9.77 7.00 8.52
CA LYS A 231 -9.29 7.56 9.81
C LYS A 231 -8.35 6.57 10.50
N ALA A 232 -8.73 5.30 10.59
CA ALA A 232 -7.89 4.27 11.20
C ALA A 232 -6.53 4.13 10.49
N VAL A 233 -6.50 4.13 9.15
CA VAL A 233 -5.26 4.01 8.37
C VAL A 233 -4.40 5.27 8.48
N LEU A 234 -5.01 6.46 8.48
CA LEU A 234 -4.34 7.75 8.71
C LEU A 234 -3.66 7.78 10.09
N GLN A 235 -4.38 7.41 11.14
CA GLN A 235 -3.85 7.32 12.51
C GLN A 235 -2.70 6.31 12.60
N ALA A 236 -2.84 5.14 11.97
CA ALA A 236 -1.79 4.12 11.92
C ALA A 236 -0.53 4.61 11.19
N ARG A 237 -0.69 5.35 10.07
CA ARG A 237 0.42 5.96 9.34
C ARG A 237 1.16 6.99 10.21
N ARG A 238 0.42 7.83 10.92
CA ARG A 238 0.98 8.82 11.84
C ARG A 238 1.69 8.16 13.02
N TRP A 239 1.07 7.13 13.58
CA TRP A 239 1.67 6.35 14.67
C TRP A 239 3.03 5.75 14.28
N LEU A 240 3.18 5.22 13.06
CA LEU A 240 4.46 4.73 12.55
C LEU A 240 5.55 5.81 12.51
N GLU A 241 5.17 7.04 12.19
CA GLU A 241 6.09 8.19 12.18
C GLU A 241 6.54 8.60 13.59
N GLU A 242 5.59 8.66 14.52
CA GLU A 242 5.81 9.08 15.90
C GLU A 242 6.46 7.98 16.76
N ASN A 243 6.29 6.70 16.41
CA ASN A 243 6.72 5.55 17.20
C ASN A 243 7.63 4.60 16.40
N ARG A 244 8.67 5.14 15.75
CA ARG A 244 9.52 4.38 14.80
C ARG A 244 10.06 3.07 15.35
N LYS A 245 10.55 3.06 16.60
CA LYS A 245 11.08 1.84 17.22
C LYS A 245 10.00 0.78 17.41
N ALA A 246 8.91 1.13 18.05
CA ALA A 246 7.78 0.22 18.27
C ALA A 246 7.14 -0.22 16.94
N GLY A 247 7.08 0.67 15.95
CA GLY A 247 6.64 0.37 14.59
C GLY A 247 7.54 -0.65 13.90
N ALA A 248 8.85 -0.51 13.99
CA ALA A 248 9.80 -1.47 13.43
C ALA A 248 9.71 -2.85 14.12
N GLU A 249 9.57 -2.87 15.46
CA GLU A 249 9.38 -4.11 16.23
C GLU A 249 8.09 -4.83 15.83
N PHE A 250 6.98 -4.10 15.71
CA PHE A 250 5.71 -4.65 15.24
C PHE A 250 5.85 -5.23 13.83
N LEU A 251 6.42 -4.46 12.89
CA LEU A 251 6.57 -4.87 11.50
C LEU A 251 7.53 -6.05 11.33
N ALA A 252 8.59 -6.12 12.14
CA ALA A 252 9.49 -7.26 12.14
C ALA A 252 8.76 -8.57 12.47
N LYS A 253 7.88 -8.53 13.47
CA LYS A 253 7.08 -9.68 13.90
C LYS A 253 5.96 -9.97 12.88
N ASP A 254 5.19 -8.96 12.50
CA ASP A 254 4.01 -9.14 11.65
C ASP A 254 4.36 -9.58 10.23
N LEU A 255 5.47 -9.07 9.67
CA LEU A 255 5.94 -9.40 8.33
C LEU A 255 7.01 -10.50 8.28
N ASP A 256 7.28 -11.16 9.40
CA ASP A 256 8.32 -12.21 9.54
C ASP A 256 9.66 -11.79 8.92
N MET A 257 10.18 -10.65 9.35
CA MET A 257 11.45 -10.12 8.87
C MET A 257 12.45 -9.84 9.99
N LYS A 258 13.74 -9.82 9.64
CA LYS A 258 14.78 -9.47 10.62
C LYS A 258 14.57 -8.06 11.15
N PRO A 259 14.68 -7.81 12.48
CA PRO A 259 14.44 -6.50 13.10
C PRO A 259 15.19 -5.35 12.41
N LYS A 260 16.46 -5.54 12.10
CA LYS A 260 17.27 -4.53 11.39
C LYS A 260 16.73 -4.17 10.00
N LEU A 261 16.15 -5.14 9.27
CA LEU A 261 15.55 -4.86 7.96
C LEU A 261 14.21 -4.13 8.09
N ALA A 262 13.44 -4.43 9.13
CA ALA A 262 12.20 -3.70 9.43
C ALA A 262 12.50 -2.24 9.76
N GLU A 263 13.50 -1.99 10.62
CA GLU A 263 13.97 -0.65 10.98
C GLU A 263 14.44 0.14 9.76
N GLN A 264 15.36 -0.42 8.98
CA GLN A 264 15.89 0.23 7.76
C GLN A 264 14.79 0.48 6.73
N GLY A 265 13.87 -0.47 6.58
CA GLY A 265 12.74 -0.34 5.66
C GLY A 265 11.78 0.76 6.11
N LEU A 266 11.37 0.75 7.38
CA LEU A 266 10.48 1.78 7.94
C LEU A 266 11.10 3.17 7.81
N ASP A 267 12.38 3.32 8.18
CA ASP A 267 13.09 4.59 8.05
C ASP A 267 13.11 5.08 6.59
N TYR A 268 13.38 4.18 5.63
CA TYR A 268 13.35 4.52 4.21
C TYR A 268 11.98 5.03 3.76
N TYR A 269 10.89 4.31 4.11
CA TYR A 269 9.54 4.70 3.72
C TYR A 269 9.12 6.05 4.29
N LEU A 270 9.49 6.35 5.53
CA LEU A 270 9.19 7.61 6.19
C LEU A 270 10.04 8.77 5.63
N THR A 271 11.35 8.57 5.50
CA THR A 271 12.30 9.61 5.06
C THR A 271 12.07 10.00 3.60
N HIS A 272 11.75 9.02 2.74
CA HIS A 272 11.50 9.26 1.32
C HIS A 272 10.02 9.52 0.99
N ARG A 273 9.17 9.68 2.02
CA ARG A 273 7.72 9.88 1.86
C ARG A 273 7.09 8.86 0.89
N ALA A 274 7.54 7.61 0.99
CA ALA A 274 6.98 6.53 0.17
C ALA A 274 5.53 6.21 0.54
N TRP A 275 5.11 6.54 1.76
CA TRP A 275 3.72 6.76 2.15
C TRP A 275 3.50 8.26 2.33
N GLU A 276 2.56 8.85 1.61
CA GLU A 276 2.18 10.23 1.87
C GLU A 276 1.65 10.36 3.31
N PRO A 277 2.01 11.41 4.05
CA PRO A 277 1.60 11.58 5.46
C PRO A 277 0.09 11.56 5.65
N ASP A 278 -0.61 12.10 4.68
CA ASP A 278 -2.06 12.28 4.66
C ASP A 278 -2.77 11.28 3.72
N LEU A 279 -2.07 10.26 3.23
CA LEU A 279 -2.55 9.25 2.27
C LEU A 279 -3.13 9.87 0.98
N ASN A 280 -2.69 11.07 0.61
CA ASN A 280 -3.16 11.71 -0.62
C ASN A 280 -2.74 10.91 -1.86
N ILE A 281 -3.51 11.07 -2.94
CA ILE A 281 -3.14 10.59 -4.27
C ILE A 281 -2.52 11.75 -5.04
N ASP A 282 -1.23 11.65 -5.32
CA ASP A 282 -0.55 12.54 -6.25
C ASP A 282 -1.03 12.23 -7.68
N LEU A 283 -1.82 13.14 -8.26
CA LEU A 283 -2.40 12.95 -9.58
C LEU A 283 -1.35 12.94 -10.69
N ASP A 284 -0.21 13.63 -10.54
CA ASP A 284 0.89 13.57 -11.50
C ASP A 284 1.58 12.20 -11.46
N GLY A 285 1.79 11.68 -10.24
CA GLY A 285 2.28 10.32 -10.06
C GLY A 285 1.31 9.27 -10.60
N LEU A 286 0.01 9.44 -10.41
CA LEU A 286 -1.02 8.57 -10.97
C LEU A 286 -1.10 8.69 -12.49
N LYS A 287 -0.93 9.89 -13.05
CA LYS A 287 -0.88 10.11 -14.51
C LYS A 287 0.20 9.25 -15.16
N THR A 288 1.40 9.23 -14.57
CA THR A 288 2.49 8.35 -15.05
C THR A 288 2.08 6.88 -15.04
N VAL A 289 1.34 6.43 -14.02
CA VAL A 289 0.82 5.05 -13.97
C VAL A 289 -0.17 4.78 -15.10
N VAL A 290 -1.11 5.71 -15.34
CA VAL A 290 -2.11 5.61 -16.42
C VAL A 290 -1.43 5.57 -17.79
N GLU A 291 -0.42 6.42 -18.02
CA GLU A 291 0.37 6.44 -19.26
C GLU A 291 1.06 5.09 -19.51
N ILE A 292 1.75 4.57 -18.50
CA ILE A 292 2.43 3.26 -18.58
C ILE A 292 1.41 2.13 -18.80
N TYR A 293 0.28 2.18 -18.10
CA TYR A 293 -0.79 1.20 -18.28
C TYR A 293 -1.36 1.24 -19.70
N ALA A 294 -1.68 2.43 -20.21
CA ALA A 294 -2.24 2.62 -21.56
C ALA A 294 -1.31 2.07 -22.65
N GLU A 295 -0.01 2.37 -22.54
CA GLU A 295 1.02 1.89 -23.47
C GLU A 295 1.13 0.34 -23.45
N GLN A 296 1.08 -0.26 -22.25
CA GLN A 296 1.32 -1.70 -22.07
C GLN A 296 0.08 -2.57 -22.30
N SER A 297 -1.11 -2.00 -22.17
CA SER A 297 -2.39 -2.68 -22.42
C SER A 297 -2.92 -2.50 -23.84
N ASP A 298 -2.14 -1.85 -24.71
CA ASP A 298 -2.55 -1.49 -26.09
C ASP A 298 -3.90 -0.73 -26.10
N MET A 299 -4.09 0.16 -25.10
CA MET A 299 -5.29 0.97 -24.99
C MET A 299 -5.45 1.86 -26.23
N LYS A 300 -6.63 1.84 -26.80
CA LYS A 300 -6.95 2.69 -27.97
C LYS A 300 -7.54 4.02 -27.50
N GLY A 301 -7.18 5.09 -28.19
CA GLY A 301 -7.69 6.44 -27.92
C GLY A 301 -6.76 7.30 -27.05
N PRO A 302 -7.22 8.48 -26.61
CA PRO A 302 -6.43 9.38 -25.80
C PRO A 302 -6.24 8.80 -24.39
N ILE A 303 -5.08 9.09 -23.78
CA ILE A 303 -4.79 8.69 -22.39
C ILE A 303 -5.80 9.39 -21.47
N PRO A 304 -6.54 8.64 -20.64
CA PRO A 304 -7.54 9.21 -19.76
C PRO A 304 -6.94 10.13 -18.68
N ASN A 305 -7.72 11.15 -18.27
CA ASN A 305 -7.37 11.95 -17.11
C ASN A 305 -7.34 11.05 -15.84
N PRO A 306 -6.28 11.11 -15.00
CA PRO A 306 -6.19 10.33 -13.78
C PRO A 306 -7.35 10.56 -12.79
N GLU A 307 -8.02 11.71 -12.83
CA GLU A 307 -9.22 11.99 -12.02
C GLU A 307 -10.36 11.00 -12.26
N LYS A 308 -10.43 10.36 -13.44
CA LYS A 308 -11.41 9.30 -13.74
C LYS A 308 -11.38 8.16 -12.71
N TYR A 309 -10.21 7.88 -12.15
CA TYR A 309 -9.95 6.70 -11.31
C TYR A 309 -10.06 6.96 -9.82
N VAL A 310 -10.26 8.22 -9.40
CA VAL A 310 -10.22 8.60 -7.98
C VAL A 310 -11.56 9.08 -7.44
N GLU A 311 -11.73 8.97 -6.12
CA GLU A 311 -12.82 9.55 -5.35
C GLU A 311 -12.30 9.97 -3.96
N LEU A 312 -11.78 11.18 -3.87
CA LEU A 312 -11.07 11.66 -2.67
C LEU A 312 -11.95 12.33 -1.63
N SER A 313 -13.27 12.41 -1.84
CA SER A 313 -14.17 13.05 -0.87
C SER A 313 -14.19 12.34 0.48
N TYR A 314 -14.05 11.00 0.50
CA TYR A 314 -13.96 10.21 1.73
C TYR A 314 -12.69 10.53 2.53
N LEU A 315 -11.55 10.64 1.84
CA LEU A 315 -10.28 10.99 2.48
C LEU A 315 -10.30 12.40 3.04
N LYS A 316 -10.87 13.35 2.30
CA LYS A 316 -11.03 14.73 2.74
C LYS A 316 -11.91 14.81 4.00
N GLU A 317 -12.98 14.04 4.07
CA GLU A 317 -13.85 13.95 5.23
C GLU A 317 -13.15 13.31 6.43
N ALA A 318 -12.46 12.18 6.23
CA ALA A 318 -11.70 11.50 7.28
C ALA A 318 -10.64 12.42 7.90
N ARG A 319 -9.92 13.18 7.08
CA ARG A 319 -8.93 14.18 7.56
C ARG A 319 -9.59 15.30 8.34
N LYS A 320 -10.70 15.85 7.84
CA LYS A 320 -11.47 16.89 8.53
C LYS A 320 -11.93 16.41 9.91
N GLU A 321 -12.44 15.18 10.03
CA GLU A 321 -12.87 14.62 11.32
C GLU A 321 -11.70 14.40 12.28
N LEU A 322 -10.49 14.16 11.79
CA LEU A 322 -9.27 14.05 12.60
C LEU A 322 -8.67 15.43 12.95
N GLY A 323 -9.20 16.53 12.39
CA GLY A 323 -8.65 17.88 12.56
C GLY A 323 -7.34 18.11 11.79
N TRP A 324 -7.18 17.45 10.63
CA TRP A 324 -5.96 17.49 9.78
C TRP A 324 -6.19 18.21 8.48
#